data_781e592e9893fcfbcdb6c0ea7b64cd93
#
_entry.id   781e592e9893fcfbcdb6c0ea7b64cd93
#
_cell.length_a   1.000
_cell.length_b   1.000
_cell.length_c   1.000
_cell.angle_alpha   90.00
_cell.angle_beta   90.00
_cell.angle_gamma   90.00
#
_symmetry.space_group_name_H-M   'P 1'
#
loop_
_entity.id
_entity.type
_entity.pdbx_description
1 polymer ?
#
loop_
_entity_poly.entity_id
_entity_poly.type
_entity_poly.pdbx_seq_one_letter_code
_entity_poly.pdbx_strand_id
1 'polypeptide(L)'
;MCSSDLEADVLVPTITDQINAAMIAQAGDQMRLIANFGNGVDHIDVTSALRRGITVTNTPGVLTEDTADMTMALILSTARRLVEGSRVIPEGQWTGWSPTWMLGRRITGKRLGIVGMGRIGQALARRARAFGMSIHYHNRRRVASQVEEALEATYWDSLDQMLARMDFVSINCPHTPGTFHLLSARRLKYLRPDAILINTARGEVVDENALIRMLEAGELANAGLDVFEHAPAVNEKLVALAKMGKVTLLPHMGSATHEGRADMGEKVIINIRTFVDGHRPPDRVLPSML
;
A
#
# COMPACT_ATOMS: atom_id res chain seq x y z
N MET A 1 7.42 22.74 6.95
CA MET A 1 7.50 22.72 8.43
C MET A 1 7.79 24.12 8.92
N CYS A 2 7.11 24.54 9.98
CA CYS A 2 7.30 25.88 10.58
C CYS A 2 8.60 25.89 11.41
N SER A 3 9.24 27.07 11.61
CA SER A 3 10.41 27.17 12.48
C SER A 3 10.13 26.73 13.92
N SER A 4 8.88 26.90 14.39
CA SER A 4 8.42 26.41 15.70
C SER A 4 8.47 24.90 15.87
N ASP A 5 8.39 24.13 14.79
CA ASP A 5 8.41 22.67 14.86
C ASP A 5 9.80 22.14 15.27
N LEU A 6 10.84 22.93 15.02
CA LEU A 6 12.22 22.59 15.37
C LEU A 6 12.55 22.83 16.85
N GLU A 7 11.71 23.59 17.56
CA GLU A 7 11.84 23.90 18.97
C GLU A 7 10.97 23.00 19.88
N ALA A 8 10.27 22.02 19.29
CA ALA A 8 9.41 21.11 20.03
C ALA A 8 10.19 19.95 20.67
N ASP A 9 9.74 19.45 21.81
CA ASP A 9 10.25 18.23 22.44
C ASP A 9 9.78 16.97 21.71
N VAL A 10 8.58 17.02 21.13
CA VAL A 10 7.91 15.93 20.41
C VAL A 10 7.38 16.44 19.09
N LEU A 11 7.70 15.74 18.01
CA LEU A 11 7.15 15.97 16.68
C LEU A 11 6.18 14.86 16.32
N VAL A 12 5.00 15.21 15.80
CA VAL A 12 3.98 14.25 15.33
C VAL A 12 3.77 14.45 13.83
N PRO A 13 4.62 13.83 12.98
CA PRO A 13 4.49 13.96 11.55
C PRO A 13 3.43 13.01 10.98
N THR A 14 2.98 13.32 9.78
CA THR A 14 2.17 12.45 8.92
C THR A 14 2.96 12.01 7.69
N ILE A 15 2.40 11.13 6.88
CA ILE A 15 3.05 10.60 5.67
C ILE A 15 3.40 11.68 4.63
N THR A 16 2.78 12.85 4.71
CA THR A 16 3.06 13.97 3.78
C THR A 16 4.26 14.81 4.19
N ASP A 17 4.75 14.66 5.43
CA ASP A 17 5.87 15.39 5.97
C ASP A 17 7.19 14.68 5.63
N GLN A 18 8.15 15.42 5.05
CA GLN A 18 9.48 14.86 4.74
C GLN A 18 10.46 15.18 5.87
N ILE A 19 10.70 14.20 6.75
CA ILE A 19 11.60 14.31 7.91
C ILE A 19 12.99 13.75 7.53
N ASN A 20 13.69 14.46 6.68
CA ASN A 20 15.00 14.06 6.18
C ASN A 20 16.15 14.40 7.15
N ALA A 21 17.37 13.94 6.83
CA ALA A 21 18.55 14.17 7.64
C ALA A 21 18.84 15.66 7.88
N ALA A 22 18.62 16.53 6.89
CA ALA A 22 18.87 17.97 7.01
C ALA A 22 17.95 18.61 8.04
N MET A 23 16.67 18.23 8.02
CA MET A 23 15.69 18.66 9.03
C MET A 23 16.05 18.18 10.43
N ILE A 24 16.36 16.90 10.56
CA ILE A 24 16.77 16.31 11.84
C ILE A 24 18.01 17.02 12.38
N ALA A 25 18.96 17.40 11.50
CA ALA A 25 20.16 18.14 11.90
C ALA A 25 19.86 19.55 12.43
N GLN A 26 18.78 20.18 11.96
CA GLN A 26 18.36 21.53 12.38
C GLN A 26 17.44 21.52 13.62
N ALA A 27 16.94 20.36 14.00
CA ALA A 27 16.08 20.24 15.19
C ALA A 27 16.86 20.65 16.44
N GLY A 28 16.19 21.35 17.37
CA GLY A 28 16.79 21.74 18.65
C GLY A 28 17.15 20.53 19.52
N ASP A 29 18.04 20.74 20.50
CA ASP A 29 18.50 19.67 21.38
C ASP A 29 17.39 19.12 22.30
N GLN A 30 16.27 19.86 22.44
CA GLN A 30 15.08 19.44 23.18
C GLN A 30 14.26 18.38 22.45
N MET A 31 14.39 18.24 21.11
CA MET A 31 13.63 17.24 20.35
C MET A 31 14.11 15.83 20.68
N ARG A 32 13.25 15.02 21.25
CA ARG A 32 13.59 13.68 21.74
C ARG A 32 12.71 12.57 21.19
N LEU A 33 11.55 12.91 20.63
CA LEU A 33 10.60 11.94 20.09
C LEU A 33 10.01 12.41 18.78
N ILE A 34 9.98 11.53 17.79
CA ILE A 34 9.18 11.64 16.57
C ILE A 34 8.10 10.56 16.66
N ALA A 35 6.87 10.95 16.97
CA ALA A 35 5.73 10.05 17.12
C ALA A 35 4.90 10.04 15.82
N ASN A 36 5.30 9.23 14.85
CA ASN A 36 4.70 9.21 13.52
C ASN A 36 3.22 8.78 13.55
N PHE A 37 2.34 9.61 13.00
CA PHE A 37 0.94 9.27 12.75
C PHE A 37 0.82 8.45 11.45
N GLY A 38 1.25 7.18 11.51
CA GLY A 38 1.29 6.26 10.38
C GLY A 38 2.09 5.01 10.68
N ASN A 39 1.83 3.93 9.95
CA ASN A 39 2.61 2.69 10.09
C ASN A 39 3.94 2.77 9.33
N GLY A 40 3.95 3.29 8.09
CA GLY A 40 5.15 3.49 7.29
C GLY A 40 6.00 4.65 7.83
N VAL A 41 7.32 4.53 7.75
CA VAL A 41 8.29 5.53 8.21
C VAL A 41 9.30 5.89 7.11
N ASP A 42 8.98 5.56 5.88
CA ASP A 42 9.82 5.78 4.70
C ASP A 42 10.08 7.28 4.40
N HIS A 43 9.24 8.18 4.91
CA HIS A 43 9.38 9.64 4.85
C HIS A 43 10.24 10.22 6.00
N ILE A 44 10.73 9.39 6.93
CA ILE A 44 11.53 9.78 8.08
C ILE A 44 12.92 9.15 7.96
N ASP A 45 13.99 9.96 8.04
CA ASP A 45 15.35 9.42 8.21
C ASP A 45 15.54 8.92 9.65
N VAL A 46 15.02 7.71 9.88
CA VAL A 46 15.10 7.05 11.20
C VAL A 46 16.55 6.89 11.66
N THR A 47 17.48 6.62 10.75
CA THR A 47 18.89 6.44 11.09
C THR A 47 19.52 7.72 11.65
N SER A 48 19.24 8.86 11.01
CA SER A 48 19.72 10.17 11.48
C SER A 48 19.06 10.57 12.80
N ALA A 49 17.76 10.27 12.98
CA ALA A 49 17.05 10.51 14.24
C ALA A 49 17.70 9.72 15.39
N LEU A 50 17.91 8.43 15.20
CA LEU A 50 18.53 7.55 16.21
C LEU A 50 19.96 7.96 16.56
N ARG A 51 20.76 8.43 15.60
CA ARG A 51 22.13 8.95 15.86
C ARG A 51 22.12 10.19 16.76
N ARG A 52 21.07 11.01 16.69
CA ARG A 52 20.87 12.18 17.57
C ARG A 52 20.18 11.83 18.89
N GLY A 53 19.92 10.56 19.18
CA GLY A 53 19.21 10.13 20.37
C GLY A 53 17.70 10.38 20.33
N ILE A 54 17.14 10.72 19.15
CA ILE A 54 15.71 10.94 18.97
C ILE A 54 15.03 9.57 18.76
N THR A 55 14.09 9.26 19.63
CA THR A 55 13.26 8.06 19.48
C THR A 55 12.24 8.26 18.34
N VAL A 56 12.04 7.24 17.51
CA VAL A 56 10.99 7.24 16.49
C VAL A 56 9.97 6.16 16.82
N THR A 57 8.69 6.50 16.78
CA THR A 57 7.57 5.54 16.94
C THR A 57 6.63 5.61 15.75
N ASN A 58 5.85 4.55 15.54
CA ASN A 58 4.82 4.47 14.51
C ASN A 58 3.52 3.86 15.06
N THR A 59 2.53 3.60 14.20
CA THR A 59 1.23 3.05 14.60
C THR A 59 0.98 1.66 13.97
N PRO A 60 1.73 0.61 14.38
CA PRO A 60 1.61 -0.71 13.77
C PRO A 60 0.31 -1.41 14.18
N GLY A 61 -0.24 -2.19 13.24
CA GLY A 61 -1.35 -3.11 13.50
C GLY A 61 -2.74 -2.52 13.32
N VAL A 62 -2.98 -1.29 13.76
CA VAL A 62 -4.32 -0.66 13.81
C VAL A 62 -4.95 -0.38 12.45
N LEU A 63 -4.19 -0.28 11.38
CA LEU A 63 -4.70 -0.05 10.02
C LEU A 63 -4.72 -1.31 9.14
N THR A 64 -4.48 -2.49 9.73
CA THR A 64 -4.32 -3.74 9.00
C THR A 64 -5.60 -4.15 8.29
N GLU A 65 -6.71 -4.18 9.02
CA GLU A 65 -7.99 -4.65 8.51
C GLU A 65 -8.56 -3.64 7.49
N ASP A 66 -8.52 -2.34 7.81
CA ASP A 66 -8.99 -1.28 6.90
C ASP A 66 -8.27 -1.29 5.55
N THR A 67 -6.93 -1.41 5.58
CA THR A 67 -6.14 -1.48 4.35
C THR A 67 -6.43 -2.76 3.56
N ALA A 68 -6.66 -3.87 4.23
CA ALA A 68 -7.03 -5.11 3.58
C ALA A 68 -8.44 -5.04 2.96
N ASP A 69 -9.39 -4.39 3.63
CA ASP A 69 -10.74 -4.11 3.11
C ASP A 69 -10.66 -3.23 1.86
N MET A 70 -9.89 -2.14 1.93
CA MET A 70 -9.69 -1.25 0.79
C MET A 70 -9.01 -1.97 -0.38
N THR A 71 -8.02 -2.82 -0.10
CA THR A 71 -7.34 -3.62 -1.16
C THR A 71 -8.34 -4.56 -1.82
N MET A 72 -9.20 -5.23 -1.06
CA MET A 72 -10.24 -6.10 -1.61
C MET A 72 -11.29 -5.31 -2.40
N ALA A 73 -11.71 -4.15 -1.89
CA ALA A 73 -12.62 -3.24 -2.59
C ALA A 73 -12.01 -2.78 -3.93
N LEU A 74 -10.71 -2.47 -3.96
CA LEU A 74 -9.99 -2.06 -5.16
C LEU A 74 -9.88 -3.21 -6.18
N ILE A 75 -9.63 -4.46 -5.71
CA ILE A 75 -9.69 -5.67 -6.56
C ILE A 75 -11.07 -5.79 -7.23
N LEU A 76 -12.13 -5.71 -6.44
CA LEU A 76 -13.51 -5.80 -6.95
C LEU A 76 -13.85 -4.64 -7.88
N SER A 77 -13.50 -3.41 -7.48
CA SER A 77 -13.78 -2.19 -8.26
C SER A 77 -13.11 -2.24 -9.63
N THR A 78 -11.84 -2.64 -9.68
CA THR A 78 -11.07 -2.75 -10.92
C THR A 78 -11.59 -3.90 -11.79
N ALA A 79 -11.78 -5.08 -11.20
CA ALA A 79 -12.25 -6.26 -11.94
C ALA A 79 -13.66 -6.09 -12.50
N ARG A 80 -14.55 -5.39 -11.79
CA ARG A 80 -15.96 -5.27 -12.13
C ARG A 80 -16.33 -3.90 -12.70
N ARG A 81 -15.36 -3.03 -12.98
CA ARG A 81 -15.57 -1.68 -13.57
C ARG A 81 -16.53 -0.82 -12.75
N LEU A 82 -16.44 -0.90 -11.40
CA LEU A 82 -17.42 -0.25 -10.53
C LEU A 82 -17.40 1.28 -10.65
N VAL A 83 -16.19 1.88 -10.75
CA VAL A 83 -16.04 3.35 -10.87
C VAL A 83 -16.66 3.86 -12.16
N GLU A 84 -16.53 3.15 -13.27
CA GLU A 84 -17.16 3.48 -14.54
C GLU A 84 -18.68 3.29 -14.45
N GLY A 85 -19.12 2.12 -13.96
CA GLY A 85 -20.54 1.80 -13.82
C GLY A 85 -21.28 2.75 -12.91
N SER A 86 -20.65 3.24 -11.83
CA SER A 86 -21.28 4.18 -10.90
C SER A 86 -21.56 5.56 -11.50
N ARG A 87 -20.91 5.93 -12.60
CA ARG A 87 -21.10 7.21 -13.31
C ARG A 87 -22.23 7.15 -14.34
N VAL A 88 -22.49 5.99 -14.89
CA VAL A 88 -23.43 5.82 -16.02
C VAL A 88 -24.82 6.39 -15.73
N ILE A 89 -25.38 6.11 -14.55
CA ILE A 89 -26.73 6.58 -14.18
C ILE A 89 -26.73 8.08 -13.86
N PRO A 90 -25.86 8.61 -12.98
CA PRO A 90 -25.81 10.05 -12.69
C PRO A 90 -25.52 10.93 -13.91
N GLU A 91 -24.76 10.41 -14.89
CA GLU A 91 -24.42 11.11 -16.14
C GLU A 91 -25.50 10.93 -17.23
N GLY A 92 -26.58 10.22 -16.95
CA GLY A 92 -27.70 10.00 -17.91
C GLY A 92 -27.33 9.11 -19.10
N GLN A 93 -26.27 8.31 -18.97
CA GLN A 93 -25.74 7.49 -20.07
C GLN A 93 -26.36 6.09 -20.13
N TRP A 94 -27.21 5.74 -19.18
CA TRP A 94 -27.85 4.42 -19.17
C TRP A 94 -29.06 4.35 -20.11
N THR A 95 -28.88 3.60 -21.19
CA THR A 95 -29.93 3.40 -22.21
C THR A 95 -30.65 2.03 -22.11
N GLY A 96 -30.28 1.22 -21.13
CA GLY A 96 -30.84 -0.10 -20.87
C GLY A 96 -29.79 -1.20 -20.73
N TRP A 97 -30.22 -2.43 -20.47
CA TRP A 97 -29.38 -3.60 -20.35
C TRP A 97 -28.99 -4.18 -21.71
N SER A 98 -27.75 -4.64 -21.84
CA SER A 98 -27.27 -5.38 -23.01
C SER A 98 -26.35 -6.53 -22.57
N PRO A 99 -26.40 -7.70 -23.24
CA PRO A 99 -25.60 -8.88 -22.84
C PRO A 99 -24.10 -8.69 -22.95
N THR A 100 -23.62 -7.74 -23.73
CA THR A 100 -22.18 -7.50 -23.99
C THR A 100 -21.69 -6.19 -23.41
N TRP A 101 -22.55 -5.42 -22.74
CA TRP A 101 -22.21 -4.10 -22.20
C TRP A 101 -21.67 -4.20 -20.77
N MET A 102 -20.67 -3.37 -20.43
CA MET A 102 -20.06 -3.27 -19.10
C MET A 102 -19.49 -4.58 -18.56
N LEU A 103 -19.03 -5.47 -19.42
CA LEU A 103 -18.44 -6.74 -19.02
C LEU A 103 -17.16 -6.48 -18.21
N GLY A 104 -17.12 -7.03 -16.99
CA GLY A 104 -15.95 -7.10 -16.15
C GLY A 104 -15.36 -8.52 -16.09
N ARG A 105 -14.47 -8.74 -15.12
CA ARG A 105 -13.81 -10.04 -14.89
C ARG A 105 -14.34 -10.70 -13.62
N ARG A 106 -14.49 -12.02 -13.67
CA ARG A 106 -14.80 -12.85 -12.49
C ARG A 106 -13.53 -12.98 -11.63
N ILE A 107 -13.68 -12.90 -10.31
CA ILE A 107 -12.58 -13.13 -9.37
C ILE A 107 -12.60 -14.55 -8.78
N THR A 108 -13.78 -15.16 -8.61
CA THR A 108 -13.94 -16.54 -8.11
C THR A 108 -13.19 -17.53 -9.01
N GLY A 109 -12.39 -18.41 -8.41
CA GLY A 109 -11.56 -19.39 -9.11
C GLY A 109 -10.27 -18.80 -9.72
N LYS A 110 -9.96 -17.52 -9.46
CA LYS A 110 -8.75 -16.85 -9.94
C LYS A 110 -7.63 -16.91 -8.93
N ARG A 111 -6.39 -16.79 -9.41
CA ARG A 111 -5.16 -16.80 -8.61
C ARG A 111 -4.79 -15.38 -8.22
N LEU A 112 -4.68 -15.15 -6.89
CA LEU A 112 -4.16 -13.90 -6.34
C LEU A 112 -2.71 -14.12 -5.88
N GLY A 113 -1.76 -13.41 -6.47
CA GLY A 113 -0.38 -13.33 -6.04
C GLY A 113 -0.18 -12.14 -5.10
N ILE A 114 0.20 -12.40 -3.85
CA ILE A 114 0.45 -11.37 -2.84
C ILE A 114 1.95 -11.17 -2.72
N VAL A 115 2.43 -9.99 -3.09
CA VAL A 115 3.83 -9.59 -2.89
C VAL A 115 3.95 -8.93 -1.53
N GLY A 116 4.37 -9.71 -0.53
CA GLY A 116 4.41 -9.27 0.86
C GLY A 116 3.30 -9.86 1.74
N MET A 117 3.50 -11.08 2.29
CA MET A 117 2.58 -11.77 3.20
C MET A 117 2.81 -11.34 4.67
N GLY A 118 2.83 -9.99 4.88
CA GLY A 118 2.82 -9.38 6.20
C GLY A 118 1.41 -9.35 6.81
N ARG A 119 1.18 -8.48 7.82
CA ARG A 119 -0.14 -8.37 8.47
C ARG A 119 -1.26 -8.08 7.45
N ILE A 120 -1.08 -7.08 6.60
CA ILE A 120 -2.07 -6.69 5.57
C ILE A 120 -2.22 -7.79 4.53
N GLY A 121 -1.12 -8.37 4.03
CA GLY A 121 -1.18 -9.47 3.06
C GLY A 121 -1.96 -10.69 3.58
N GLN A 122 -1.78 -11.06 4.85
CA GLN A 122 -2.53 -12.14 5.50
C GLN A 122 -4.02 -11.79 5.67
N ALA A 123 -4.32 -10.54 6.05
CA ALA A 123 -5.70 -10.06 6.17
C ALA A 123 -6.41 -10.03 4.80
N LEU A 124 -5.71 -9.61 3.74
CA LEU A 124 -6.19 -9.68 2.37
C LEU A 124 -6.42 -11.13 1.92
N ALA A 125 -5.47 -12.03 2.22
CA ALA A 125 -5.58 -13.45 1.87
C ALA A 125 -6.85 -14.09 2.45
N ARG A 126 -7.18 -13.81 3.73
CA ARG A 126 -8.43 -14.28 4.36
C ARG A 126 -9.67 -13.83 3.59
N ARG A 127 -9.72 -12.54 3.19
CA ARG A 127 -10.83 -11.96 2.42
C ARG A 127 -10.93 -12.57 1.03
N ALA A 128 -9.84 -12.61 0.30
CA ALA A 128 -9.80 -13.12 -1.06
C ALA A 128 -10.19 -14.61 -1.14
N ARG A 129 -9.83 -15.42 -0.14
CA ARG A 129 -10.30 -16.80 -0.03
C ARG A 129 -11.83 -16.89 0.11
N ALA A 130 -12.44 -16.03 0.92
CA ALA A 130 -13.89 -15.99 1.08
C ALA A 130 -14.61 -15.64 -0.24
N PHE A 131 -13.93 -14.95 -1.16
CA PHE A 131 -14.41 -14.70 -2.52
C PHE A 131 -14.03 -15.82 -3.52
N GLY A 132 -13.46 -16.93 -3.04
CA GLY A 132 -13.13 -18.09 -3.86
C GLY A 132 -11.87 -17.93 -4.71
N MET A 133 -10.93 -17.04 -4.31
CA MET A 133 -9.62 -16.94 -4.95
C MET A 133 -8.63 -17.92 -4.33
N SER A 134 -7.73 -18.50 -5.12
CA SER A 134 -6.57 -19.23 -4.62
C SER A 134 -5.42 -18.27 -4.30
N ILE A 135 -4.79 -18.49 -3.14
CA ILE A 135 -3.78 -17.59 -2.59
C ILE A 135 -2.39 -18.10 -2.91
N HIS A 136 -1.61 -17.23 -3.54
CA HIS A 136 -0.18 -17.41 -3.81
C HIS A 136 0.56 -16.21 -3.24
N TYR A 137 1.80 -16.41 -2.78
CA TYR A 137 2.56 -15.29 -2.27
C TYR A 137 4.06 -15.44 -2.49
N HIS A 138 4.74 -14.28 -2.48
CA HIS A 138 6.18 -14.18 -2.44
C HIS A 138 6.62 -13.25 -1.30
N ASN A 139 7.59 -13.70 -0.53
CA ASN A 139 8.30 -12.96 0.51
C ASN A 139 9.79 -13.24 0.42
N ARG A 140 10.62 -12.33 0.96
CA ARG A 140 12.06 -12.58 1.19
C ARG A 140 12.29 -13.81 2.10
N ARG A 141 11.40 -14.02 3.06
CA ARG A 141 11.38 -15.19 3.96
C ARG A 141 9.98 -15.78 3.95
N ARG A 142 9.92 -17.07 3.81
CA ARG A 142 8.67 -17.83 3.89
C ARG A 142 8.01 -17.58 5.25
N VAL A 143 6.68 -17.43 5.29
CA VAL A 143 5.95 -17.34 6.56
C VAL A 143 5.91 -18.72 7.23
N ALA A 144 5.52 -18.76 8.52
CA ALA A 144 5.40 -20.03 9.25
C ALA A 144 4.36 -20.96 8.58
N SER A 145 4.60 -22.27 8.63
CA SER A 145 3.73 -23.27 8.00
C SER A 145 2.27 -23.19 8.48
N GLN A 146 2.06 -22.90 9.77
CA GLN A 146 0.73 -22.72 10.34
C GLN A 146 -0.04 -21.56 9.67
N VAL A 147 0.66 -20.48 9.26
CA VAL A 147 0.05 -19.37 8.54
C VAL A 147 -0.32 -19.78 7.12
N GLU A 148 0.56 -20.52 6.43
CA GLU A 148 0.28 -21.05 5.09
C GLU A 148 -0.93 -21.98 5.09
N GLU A 149 -0.96 -22.91 6.03
CA GLU A 149 -2.05 -23.87 6.20
C GLU A 149 -3.38 -23.16 6.49
N ALA A 150 -3.39 -22.23 7.45
CA ALA A 150 -4.58 -21.45 7.80
C ALA A 150 -5.11 -20.60 6.65
N LEU A 151 -4.24 -20.12 5.77
CA LEU A 151 -4.59 -19.32 4.61
C LEU A 151 -4.73 -20.14 3.32
N GLU A 152 -4.40 -21.44 3.33
CA GLU A 152 -4.25 -22.30 2.14
C GLU A 152 -3.38 -21.62 1.08
N ALA A 153 -2.29 -20.99 1.52
CA ALA A 153 -1.45 -20.14 0.68
C ALA A 153 -0.26 -20.92 0.13
N THR A 154 0.02 -20.75 -1.16
CA THR A 154 1.18 -21.34 -1.84
C THR A 154 2.33 -20.33 -1.89
N TYR A 155 3.47 -20.70 -1.29
CA TYR A 155 4.71 -19.91 -1.38
C TYR A 155 5.38 -20.06 -2.74
N TRP A 156 5.92 -18.97 -3.24
CA TRP A 156 6.78 -18.92 -4.43
C TRP A 156 8.14 -18.35 -4.04
N ASP A 157 9.18 -19.13 -4.19
CA ASP A 157 10.55 -18.68 -3.99
C ASP A 157 10.98 -17.63 -5.04
N SER A 158 10.51 -17.80 -6.29
CA SER A 158 10.74 -16.84 -7.36
C SER A 158 9.53 -15.94 -7.59
N LEU A 159 9.72 -14.62 -7.36
CA LEU A 159 8.74 -13.61 -7.71
C LEU A 159 8.40 -13.65 -9.21
N ASP A 160 9.41 -13.76 -10.08
CA ASP A 160 9.25 -13.75 -11.53
C ASP A 160 8.34 -14.92 -11.98
N GLN A 161 8.53 -16.12 -11.40
CA GLN A 161 7.68 -17.28 -11.70
C GLN A 161 6.25 -17.12 -11.18
N MET A 162 6.07 -16.48 -10.03
CA MET A 162 4.74 -16.16 -9.50
C MET A 162 4.02 -15.20 -10.44
N LEU A 163 4.65 -14.08 -10.78
CA LEU A 163 4.05 -13.06 -11.65
C LEU A 163 3.53 -13.64 -12.97
N ALA A 164 4.29 -14.56 -13.59
CA ALA A 164 3.92 -15.18 -14.85
C ALA A 164 2.64 -16.06 -14.79
N ARG A 165 2.15 -16.37 -13.61
CA ARG A 165 1.04 -17.31 -13.39
C ARG A 165 -0.19 -16.72 -12.74
N MET A 166 -0.09 -15.52 -12.18
CA MET A 166 -1.21 -14.91 -11.44
C MET A 166 -2.22 -14.22 -12.37
N ASP A 167 -3.47 -14.25 -11.97
CA ASP A 167 -4.56 -13.51 -12.61
C ASP A 167 -4.69 -12.11 -11.98
N PHE A 168 -4.37 -12.02 -10.68
CA PHE A 168 -4.30 -10.77 -9.91
C PHE A 168 -2.99 -10.74 -9.15
N VAL A 169 -2.36 -9.56 -9.07
CA VAL A 169 -1.18 -9.33 -8.25
C VAL A 169 -1.43 -8.15 -7.34
N SER A 170 -1.26 -8.33 -6.04
CA SER A 170 -1.40 -7.28 -5.02
C SER A 170 -0.06 -7.00 -4.34
N ILE A 171 0.32 -5.72 -4.30
CA ILE A 171 1.52 -5.24 -3.62
C ILE A 171 1.18 -4.90 -2.18
N ASN A 172 1.86 -5.58 -1.23
CA ASN A 172 1.66 -5.43 0.21
C ASN A 172 2.99 -5.37 0.97
N CYS A 173 4.11 -5.20 0.28
CA CYS A 173 5.43 -5.01 0.87
C CYS A 173 5.73 -3.52 1.14
N PRO A 174 6.58 -3.20 2.14
CA PRO A 174 6.99 -1.82 2.39
C PRO A 174 7.92 -1.30 1.27
N HIS A 175 8.00 0.03 1.13
CA HIS A 175 9.04 0.68 0.36
C HIS A 175 10.36 0.66 1.16
N THR A 176 11.41 0.16 0.55
CA THR A 176 12.79 0.13 1.04
C THR A 176 13.73 0.20 -0.17
N PRO A 177 15.03 0.46 -0.01
CA PRO A 177 15.97 0.39 -1.13
C PRO A 177 15.92 -0.95 -1.90
N GLY A 178 15.61 -2.05 -1.21
CA GLY A 178 15.50 -3.38 -1.84
C GLY A 178 14.16 -3.64 -2.56
N THR A 179 13.16 -2.80 -2.34
CA THR A 179 11.83 -2.91 -2.97
C THR A 179 11.50 -1.74 -3.90
N PHE A 180 12.41 -0.75 -4.02
CA PHE A 180 12.29 0.30 -5.03
C PHE A 180 12.26 -0.34 -6.42
N HIS A 181 11.22 -0.01 -7.21
CA HIS A 181 10.94 -0.63 -8.50
C HIS A 181 11.07 -2.17 -8.49
N LEU A 182 10.62 -2.80 -7.38
CA LEU A 182 10.57 -4.27 -7.31
C LEU A 182 9.83 -4.85 -8.50
N LEU A 183 8.70 -4.22 -8.90
CA LEU A 183 8.03 -4.46 -10.17
C LEU A 183 8.57 -3.48 -11.23
N SER A 184 9.83 -3.71 -11.62
CA SER A 184 10.50 -2.98 -12.71
C SER A 184 9.87 -3.29 -14.07
N ALA A 185 10.23 -2.50 -15.10
CA ALA A 185 9.80 -2.74 -16.48
C ALA A 185 10.04 -4.20 -16.95
N ARG A 186 11.16 -4.82 -16.51
CA ARG A 186 11.46 -6.24 -16.79
C ARG A 186 10.46 -7.17 -16.11
N ARG A 187 10.15 -6.95 -14.84
CA ARG A 187 9.25 -7.82 -14.08
C ARG A 187 7.80 -7.66 -14.46
N LEU A 188 7.36 -6.46 -14.78
CA LEU A 188 6.01 -6.20 -15.26
C LEU A 188 5.70 -7.01 -16.52
N LYS A 189 6.69 -7.24 -17.40
CA LYS A 189 6.54 -8.08 -18.61
C LYS A 189 6.27 -9.56 -18.34
N TYR A 190 6.50 -10.05 -17.12
CA TYR A 190 6.07 -11.40 -16.74
C TYR A 190 4.58 -11.50 -16.46
N LEU A 191 3.91 -10.38 -16.17
CA LEU A 191 2.47 -10.39 -15.99
C LEU A 191 1.77 -10.84 -17.26
N ARG A 192 0.72 -11.62 -17.09
CA ARG A 192 -0.12 -12.03 -18.21
C ARG A 192 -0.88 -10.81 -18.78
N PRO A 193 -1.15 -10.77 -20.07
CA PRO A 193 -1.90 -9.64 -20.67
C PRO A 193 -3.29 -9.43 -20.07
N ASP A 194 -3.88 -10.50 -19.53
CA ASP A 194 -5.19 -10.48 -18.88
C ASP A 194 -5.11 -10.28 -17.35
N ALA A 195 -3.92 -10.09 -16.76
CA ALA A 195 -3.74 -9.88 -15.34
C ALA A 195 -4.18 -8.47 -14.91
N ILE A 196 -4.47 -8.34 -13.62
CA ILE A 196 -4.79 -7.08 -12.95
C ILE A 196 -3.78 -6.84 -11.83
N LEU A 197 -3.14 -5.66 -11.85
CA LEU A 197 -2.21 -5.23 -10.80
C LEU A 197 -2.92 -4.31 -9.79
N ILE A 198 -2.72 -4.57 -8.50
CA ILE A 198 -3.28 -3.78 -7.39
C ILE A 198 -2.14 -3.28 -6.51
N ASN A 199 -2.12 -1.98 -6.23
CA ASN A 199 -1.14 -1.39 -5.32
C ASN A 199 -1.80 -0.48 -4.29
N THR A 200 -1.80 -0.92 -3.04
CA THR A 200 -2.24 -0.19 -1.85
C THR A 200 -1.11 -0.03 -0.82
N ALA A 201 0.14 -0.28 -1.23
CA ALA A 201 1.32 -0.20 -0.37
C ALA A 201 2.09 1.12 -0.56
N ARG A 202 2.94 1.19 -1.59
CA ARG A 202 3.71 2.38 -1.96
C ARG A 202 3.90 2.43 -3.47
N GLY A 203 3.79 3.64 -4.05
CA GLY A 203 3.93 3.87 -5.50
C GLY A 203 5.29 3.40 -6.02
N GLU A 204 6.34 3.74 -5.30
CA GLU A 204 7.75 3.50 -5.65
C GLU A 204 8.12 2.01 -5.74
N VAL A 205 7.26 1.10 -5.30
CA VAL A 205 7.49 -0.35 -5.47
C VAL A 205 7.27 -0.80 -6.91
N VAL A 206 6.53 -0.01 -7.69
CA VAL A 206 6.23 -0.26 -9.10
C VAL A 206 6.88 0.82 -9.96
N ASP A 207 7.55 0.45 -11.05
CA ASP A 207 7.97 1.39 -12.11
C ASP A 207 6.70 1.91 -12.79
N GLU A 208 6.21 3.07 -12.33
CA GLU A 208 4.94 3.66 -12.78
C GLU A 208 4.96 3.97 -14.27
N ASN A 209 6.10 4.44 -14.81
CA ASN A 209 6.23 4.72 -16.24
C ASN A 209 6.16 3.45 -17.09
N ALA A 210 6.73 2.36 -16.61
CA ALA A 210 6.63 1.07 -17.30
C ALA A 210 5.20 0.51 -17.24
N LEU A 211 4.53 0.62 -16.09
CA LEU A 211 3.13 0.24 -15.93
C LEU A 211 2.23 0.99 -16.90
N ILE A 212 2.40 2.31 -17.02
CA ILE A 212 1.65 3.15 -17.96
C ILE A 212 1.82 2.64 -19.40
N ARG A 213 3.06 2.42 -19.84
CA ARG A 213 3.34 1.91 -21.20
C ARG A 213 2.63 0.58 -21.48
N MET A 214 2.64 -0.35 -20.53
CA MET A 214 1.98 -1.64 -20.68
C MET A 214 0.45 -1.52 -20.76
N LEU A 215 -0.15 -0.64 -19.98
CA LEU A 215 -1.58 -0.36 -20.03
C LEU A 215 -1.99 0.32 -21.33
N GLU A 216 -1.19 1.28 -21.83
CA GLU A 216 -1.40 1.93 -23.13
C GLU A 216 -1.31 0.92 -24.28
N ALA A 217 -0.32 0.03 -24.24
CA ALA A 217 -0.11 -1.01 -25.24
C ALA A 217 -1.12 -2.19 -25.16
N GLY A 218 -1.92 -2.28 -24.08
CA GLY A 218 -2.80 -3.42 -23.85
C GLY A 218 -2.07 -4.71 -23.45
N GLU A 219 -0.82 -4.58 -23.02
CA GLU A 219 0.01 -5.68 -22.51
C GLU A 219 -0.34 -6.06 -21.05
N LEU A 220 -1.13 -5.24 -20.38
CA LEU A 220 -1.75 -5.50 -19.08
C LEU A 220 -3.22 -5.06 -19.14
N ALA A 221 -4.12 -5.87 -18.58
CA ALA A 221 -5.55 -5.59 -18.69
C ALA A 221 -5.97 -4.32 -17.97
N ASN A 222 -5.71 -4.26 -16.66
CA ASN A 222 -6.11 -3.16 -15.79
C ASN A 222 -5.16 -3.02 -14.60
N ALA A 223 -5.20 -1.85 -13.93
CA ALA A 223 -4.57 -1.66 -12.62
C ALA A 223 -5.51 -0.93 -11.66
N GLY A 224 -5.37 -1.21 -10.37
CA GLY A 224 -6.00 -0.48 -9.27
C GLY A 224 -4.92 0.10 -8.36
N LEU A 225 -4.87 1.42 -8.23
CA LEU A 225 -3.80 2.13 -7.54
C LEU A 225 -4.39 3.06 -6.48
N ASP A 226 -3.98 2.89 -5.23
CA ASP A 226 -4.26 3.81 -4.12
C ASP A 226 -3.06 4.70 -3.80
N VAL A 227 -1.92 4.43 -4.43
CA VAL A 227 -0.63 5.11 -4.20
C VAL A 227 0.10 5.35 -5.52
N PHE A 228 0.92 6.39 -5.57
CA PHE A 228 1.62 6.87 -6.77
C PHE A 228 3.08 7.16 -6.46
N GLU A 229 3.96 6.99 -7.45
CA GLU A 229 5.41 7.16 -7.28
C GLU A 229 5.80 8.60 -6.90
N HIS A 230 5.01 9.59 -7.35
CA HIS A 230 5.28 11.01 -7.12
C HIS A 230 4.14 11.72 -6.35
N ALA A 231 3.44 10.99 -5.49
CA ALA A 231 2.35 11.57 -4.70
C ALA A 231 2.78 12.88 -3.97
N PRO A 232 1.93 13.92 -3.93
CA PRO A 232 0.53 13.93 -4.35
C PRO A 232 0.32 14.17 -5.85
N ALA A 233 1.37 14.37 -6.64
CA ALA A 233 1.25 14.51 -8.09
C ALA A 233 0.92 13.14 -8.71
N VAL A 234 -0.17 13.09 -9.47
CA VAL A 234 -0.57 11.91 -10.23
C VAL A 234 -0.23 12.14 -11.70
N ASN A 235 0.42 11.15 -12.32
CA ASN A 235 0.78 11.22 -13.73
C ASN A 235 -0.47 11.39 -14.61
N GLU A 236 -0.47 12.41 -15.48
CA GLU A 236 -1.61 12.74 -16.35
C GLU A 236 -2.03 11.57 -17.26
N LYS A 237 -1.10 10.73 -17.66
CA LYS A 237 -1.40 9.51 -18.43
C LYS A 237 -2.20 8.49 -17.62
N LEU A 238 -1.93 8.34 -16.31
CA LEU A 238 -2.76 7.51 -15.43
C LEU A 238 -4.18 8.08 -15.34
N VAL A 239 -4.30 9.40 -15.22
CA VAL A 239 -5.61 10.07 -15.22
C VAL A 239 -6.37 9.83 -16.53
N ALA A 240 -5.67 9.91 -17.67
CA ALA A 240 -6.26 9.61 -18.97
C ALA A 240 -6.71 8.12 -19.07
N LEU A 241 -5.86 7.19 -18.63
CA LEU A 241 -6.18 5.76 -18.59
C LEU A 241 -7.37 5.46 -17.67
N ALA A 242 -7.49 6.18 -16.55
CA ALA A 242 -8.65 6.04 -15.64
C ALA A 242 -9.96 6.48 -16.30
N LYS A 243 -9.94 7.56 -17.10
CA LYS A 243 -11.11 7.98 -17.90
C LYS A 243 -11.50 6.95 -18.95
N MET A 244 -10.55 6.15 -19.43
CA MET A 244 -10.78 5.05 -20.37
C MET A 244 -11.19 3.73 -19.68
N GLY A 245 -11.34 3.69 -18.35
CA GLY A 245 -11.64 2.48 -17.58
C GLY A 245 -10.50 1.47 -17.49
N LYS A 246 -9.26 1.85 -17.83
CA LYS A 246 -8.08 0.99 -17.76
C LYS A 246 -7.46 0.95 -16.36
N VAL A 247 -7.65 2.00 -15.58
CA VAL A 247 -7.10 2.13 -14.21
C VAL A 247 -8.17 2.63 -13.26
N THR A 248 -8.21 2.06 -12.06
CA THR A 248 -8.95 2.62 -10.91
C THR A 248 -7.96 3.35 -10.01
N LEU A 249 -8.18 4.64 -9.76
CA LEU A 249 -7.30 5.49 -8.95
C LEU A 249 -8.01 5.88 -7.66
N LEU A 250 -7.32 5.77 -6.53
CA LEU A 250 -7.78 6.21 -5.20
C LEU A 250 -6.71 7.12 -4.57
N PRO A 251 -7.08 8.10 -3.72
CA PRO A 251 -6.17 9.12 -3.19
C PRO A 251 -5.53 8.72 -1.85
N HIS A 252 -4.87 7.57 -1.79
CA HIS A 252 -4.19 7.03 -0.61
C HIS A 252 -5.15 6.91 0.60
N MET A 253 -6.24 6.22 0.40
CA MET A 253 -7.30 6.07 1.40
C MET A 253 -7.36 4.67 2.05
N GLY A 254 -6.32 3.85 1.90
CA GLY A 254 -6.27 2.48 2.41
C GLY A 254 -6.62 2.33 3.90
N SER A 255 -6.29 3.33 4.74
CA SER A 255 -6.60 3.36 6.18
C SER A 255 -7.58 4.50 6.56
N ALA A 256 -8.36 5.02 5.60
CA ALA A 256 -9.22 6.17 5.83
C ALA A 256 -10.58 5.75 6.37
N THR A 257 -10.62 5.24 7.60
CA THR A 257 -11.82 4.99 8.38
C THR A 257 -11.83 5.87 9.63
N HIS A 258 -13.00 6.13 10.20
CA HIS A 258 -13.10 6.85 11.48
C HIS A 258 -12.39 6.08 12.59
N GLU A 259 -12.61 4.76 12.66
CA GLU A 259 -12.04 3.85 13.63
C GLU A 259 -10.51 3.78 13.48
N GLY A 260 -10.02 3.56 12.29
CA GLY A 260 -8.58 3.48 12.02
C GLY A 260 -7.84 4.77 12.36
N ARG A 261 -8.45 5.95 12.10
CA ARG A 261 -7.86 7.24 12.48
C ARG A 261 -7.86 7.45 14.00
N ALA A 262 -8.92 7.04 14.70
CA ALA A 262 -8.98 7.09 16.16
C ALA A 262 -7.92 6.16 16.79
N ASP A 263 -7.84 4.92 16.35
CA ASP A 263 -6.86 3.94 16.82
C ASP A 263 -5.41 4.39 16.58
N MET A 264 -5.13 4.99 15.42
CA MET A 264 -3.82 5.60 15.14
C MET A 264 -3.52 6.72 16.13
N GLY A 265 -4.49 7.61 16.40
CA GLY A 265 -4.36 8.70 17.36
C GLY A 265 -4.08 8.19 18.78
N GLU A 266 -4.81 7.16 19.23
CA GLU A 266 -4.59 6.53 20.53
C GLU A 266 -3.17 5.95 20.64
N LYS A 267 -2.67 5.26 19.63
CA LYS A 267 -1.28 4.77 19.61
C LYS A 267 -0.25 5.88 19.73
N VAL A 268 -0.44 6.97 19.00
CA VAL A 268 0.44 8.15 19.10
C VAL A 268 0.44 8.68 20.53
N ILE A 269 -0.75 8.87 21.14
CA ILE A 269 -0.89 9.35 22.52
C ILE A 269 -0.22 8.40 23.51
N ILE A 270 -0.42 7.09 23.38
CA ILE A 270 0.21 6.07 24.22
C ILE A 270 1.74 6.16 24.13
N ASN A 271 2.29 6.25 22.92
CA ASN A 271 3.72 6.36 22.72
C ASN A 271 4.31 7.65 23.34
N ILE A 272 3.63 8.79 23.17
CA ILE A 272 4.04 10.07 23.75
C ILE A 272 3.99 10.01 25.27
N ARG A 273 2.87 9.59 25.87
CA ARG A 273 2.72 9.47 27.34
C ARG A 273 3.79 8.57 27.92
N THR A 274 3.97 7.38 27.36
CA THR A 274 4.98 6.42 27.81
C THR A 274 6.39 7.03 27.78
N PHE A 275 6.68 7.80 26.72
CA PHE A 275 7.97 8.49 26.60
C PHE A 275 8.16 9.60 27.63
N VAL A 276 7.16 10.46 27.83
CA VAL A 276 7.19 11.58 28.80
C VAL A 276 7.32 11.06 30.23
N ASP A 277 6.68 9.94 30.55
CA ASP A 277 6.78 9.26 31.85
C ASP A 277 8.15 8.59 32.09
N GLY A 278 9.11 8.75 31.15
CA GLY A 278 10.47 8.20 31.22
C GLY A 278 10.58 6.73 30.88
N HIS A 279 9.53 6.14 30.31
CA HIS A 279 9.50 4.75 29.87
C HIS A 279 9.77 4.59 28.38
N ARG A 280 10.03 3.34 27.97
CA ARG A 280 10.25 3.00 26.55
C ARG A 280 8.90 2.87 25.82
N PRO A 281 8.61 3.71 24.81
CA PRO A 281 7.39 3.57 24.01
C PRO A 281 7.24 2.17 23.41
N PRO A 282 6.03 1.60 23.37
CA PRO A 282 5.81 0.24 22.88
C PRO A 282 6.08 0.07 21.38
N ASP A 283 5.76 1.08 20.57
CA ASP A 283 5.82 0.99 19.11
C ASP A 283 7.06 1.70 18.52
N ARG A 284 8.23 1.52 19.18
CA ARG A 284 9.49 2.10 18.68
C ARG A 284 9.92 1.44 17.38
N VAL A 285 10.34 2.27 16.44
CA VAL A 285 10.98 1.82 15.21
C VAL A 285 12.44 1.48 15.50
N LEU A 286 12.84 0.24 15.25
CA LEU A 286 14.19 -0.25 15.45
C LEU A 286 14.94 -0.33 14.12
N PRO A 287 16.30 -0.18 14.10
CA PRO A 287 17.09 -0.31 12.87
C PRO A 287 16.88 -1.63 12.13
N SER A 288 16.57 -2.70 12.86
CA SER A 288 16.30 -4.03 12.28
C SER A 288 14.96 -4.11 11.52
N MET A 289 14.13 -3.08 11.62
CA MET A 289 12.83 -3.00 10.94
C MET A 289 12.91 -2.23 9.60
N LEU A 290 14.06 -1.58 9.33
CA LEU A 290 14.35 -0.78 8.12
C LEU A 290 15.05 -1.64 7.01
#